data_18ca3cc2ee3aeb36c3f8aacc70217854
#
_entry.id   18ca3cc2ee3aeb36c3f8aacc70217854
#
_cell.length_a   1.000
_cell.length_b   1.000
_cell.length_c   1.000
_cell.angle_alpha   90.00
_cell.angle_beta   90.00
_cell.angle_gamma   90.00
#
_symmetry.space_group_name_H-M   'P 1'
#
loop_
_entity.id
_entity.type
_entity.pdbx_description
1 polymer ?
#
loop_
_entity_poly.entity_id
_entity_poly.type
_entity_poly.pdbx_seq_one_letter_code
_entity_poly.pdbx_strand_id
1 'polypeptide(L)'
;MRKIYNIVIVLIVCLSSCAPNHKEQAENMLLRASSLYTSDSLNSAKILIDSIHSTYPNEVQVRKSASELMNKIEYRENNRNLQYFDSLYVGLKQSYDSVAKNFTIADTTYSSKKVYVHKKRGKNYYPRTNLVAEVEENGDLNLISVYSGKKLAHDSVKVSFSDLYASTLKVPTSSAYNYSFTDLGVNWEYVTFNQTKQNNVLGFIALYQDKLLTVSLYGEKNHKYFLEKEDKKILTETVQFANIRKELYTLEKTIKTTKNKIQWLEEKLN
;
A
#
# COMPACT_ATOMS: atom_id res chain seq x y z
N MET A 1 -57.15 7.53 57.26
CA MET A 1 -56.74 6.70 56.11
C MET A 1 -57.10 7.30 54.73
N ARG A 2 -58.27 7.91 54.55
CA ARG A 2 -58.72 8.51 53.26
C ARG A 2 -57.87 9.70 52.78
N LYS A 3 -57.30 10.52 53.68
CA LYS A 3 -56.43 11.67 53.35
C LYS A 3 -55.00 11.26 52.91
N ILE A 4 -54.49 10.12 53.39
CA ILE A 4 -53.17 9.60 53.06
C ILE A 4 -53.22 8.99 51.63
N TYR A 5 -54.30 8.34 51.22
CA TYR A 5 -54.52 7.80 49.88
C TYR A 5 -54.54 8.91 48.82
N ASN A 6 -55.14 10.06 49.09
CA ASN A 6 -55.18 11.18 48.15
C ASN A 6 -53.76 11.84 47.96
N ILE A 7 -52.93 11.88 49.00
CA ILE A 7 -51.57 12.40 48.90
C ILE A 7 -50.68 11.43 48.11
N VAL A 8 -50.83 10.09 48.26
CA VAL A 8 -50.06 9.10 47.54
C VAL A 8 -50.47 9.09 46.06
N ILE A 9 -51.75 9.26 45.72
CA ILE A 9 -52.19 9.31 44.30
C ILE A 9 -51.67 10.61 43.63
N VAL A 10 -51.64 11.75 44.30
CA VAL A 10 -51.07 12.99 43.74
C VAL A 10 -49.55 12.89 43.55
N LEU A 11 -48.84 12.20 44.45
CA LEU A 11 -47.40 12.00 44.32
C LEU A 11 -47.02 11.04 43.14
N ILE A 12 -47.87 10.05 42.87
CA ILE A 12 -47.66 9.10 41.75
C ILE A 12 -47.91 9.79 40.39
N VAL A 13 -48.89 10.72 40.30
CA VAL A 13 -49.17 11.46 39.07
C VAL A 13 -48.04 12.46 38.73
N CYS A 14 -47.31 13.00 39.72
CA CYS A 14 -46.17 13.91 39.49
C CYS A 14 -44.91 13.17 39.00
N LEU A 15 -44.78 11.86 39.19
CA LEU A 15 -43.64 11.06 38.71
C LEU A 15 -43.75 10.58 37.25
N SER A 16 -44.94 10.64 36.65
CA SER A 16 -45.16 10.24 35.26
C SER A 16 -44.98 11.35 34.23
N SER A 17 -44.55 12.56 34.63
CA SER A 17 -44.51 13.74 33.75
C SER A 17 -43.13 14.08 33.14
N CYS A 18 -42.14 13.26 33.34
CA CYS A 18 -40.80 13.49 32.74
C CYS A 18 -40.27 12.28 32.01
N ALA A 19 -41.03 11.75 31.07
CA ALA A 19 -40.41 10.91 30.04
C ALA A 19 -39.65 11.86 29.09
N PRO A 20 -38.31 11.74 28.94
CA PRO A 20 -37.58 12.56 28.01
C PRO A 20 -38.17 12.40 26.61
N ASN A 21 -38.51 13.53 25.95
CA ASN A 21 -39.00 13.49 24.57
C ASN A 21 -37.82 13.11 23.65
N HIS A 22 -37.56 11.80 23.52
CA HIS A 22 -36.44 11.27 22.74
C HIS A 22 -36.44 11.78 21.30
N LYS A 23 -37.60 11.97 20.71
CA LYS A 23 -37.75 12.49 19.35
C LYS A 23 -37.22 13.93 19.27
N GLU A 24 -37.65 14.83 20.14
CA GLU A 24 -37.23 16.22 20.17
C GLU A 24 -35.69 16.35 20.43
N GLN A 25 -35.16 15.51 21.32
CA GLN A 25 -33.71 15.48 21.59
C GLN A 25 -32.94 15.01 20.36
N ALA A 26 -33.39 13.98 19.67
CA ALA A 26 -32.78 13.48 18.44
C ALA A 26 -32.86 14.53 17.31
N GLU A 27 -33.99 15.23 17.14
CA GLU A 27 -34.19 16.30 16.17
C GLU A 27 -33.25 17.49 16.47
N ASN A 28 -33.13 17.92 17.72
CA ASN A 28 -32.18 18.96 18.12
C ASN A 28 -30.73 18.56 17.85
N MET A 29 -30.37 17.30 18.06
CA MET A 29 -29.04 16.80 17.75
C MET A 29 -28.76 16.78 16.24
N LEU A 30 -29.77 16.45 15.42
CA LEU A 30 -29.67 16.52 13.96
C LEU A 30 -29.51 17.97 13.47
N LEU A 31 -30.26 18.92 14.04
CA LEU A 31 -30.10 20.35 13.72
C LEU A 31 -28.68 20.85 14.04
N ARG A 32 -28.12 20.45 15.18
CA ARG A 32 -26.73 20.79 15.53
C ARG A 32 -25.75 20.13 14.54
N ALA A 33 -25.93 18.89 14.16
CA ALA A 33 -25.09 18.24 13.15
C ALA A 33 -25.16 18.96 11.80
N SER A 34 -26.35 19.42 11.40
CA SER A 34 -26.55 20.21 10.17
C SER A 34 -25.84 21.58 10.24
N SER A 35 -25.89 22.25 11.39
CA SER A 35 -25.15 23.51 11.62
C SER A 35 -23.63 23.29 11.54
N LEU A 36 -23.11 22.22 12.11
CA LEU A 36 -21.69 21.84 12.00
C LEU A 36 -21.29 21.50 10.55
N TYR A 37 -22.14 20.85 9.79
CA TYR A 37 -21.94 20.62 8.37
C TYR A 37 -21.83 21.95 7.58
N THR A 38 -22.71 22.92 7.86
CA THR A 38 -22.67 24.22 7.17
C THR A 38 -21.45 25.06 7.57
N SER A 39 -21.00 24.96 8.82
CA SER A 39 -19.77 25.60 9.31
C SER A 39 -18.48 24.83 9.01
N ASP A 40 -18.56 23.79 8.19
CA ASP A 40 -17.42 22.96 7.75
C ASP A 40 -16.74 22.14 8.85
N SER A 41 -17.41 21.96 9.98
CA SER A 41 -16.94 21.13 11.09
C SER A 41 -17.35 19.67 10.90
N LEU A 42 -16.89 19.06 9.80
CA LEU A 42 -17.40 17.77 9.30
C LEU A 42 -17.20 16.63 10.30
N ASN A 43 -16.05 16.53 10.96
CA ASN A 43 -15.79 15.47 11.95
C ASN A 43 -16.73 15.58 13.16
N SER A 44 -17.01 16.78 13.66
CA SER A 44 -17.94 16.99 14.76
C SER A 44 -19.38 16.66 14.35
N ALA A 45 -19.76 16.97 13.11
CA ALA A 45 -21.05 16.60 12.55
C ALA A 45 -21.22 15.07 12.52
N LYS A 46 -20.22 14.32 12.05
CA LYS A 46 -20.21 12.85 12.02
C LYS A 46 -20.38 12.24 13.40
N ILE A 47 -19.66 12.75 14.40
CA ILE A 47 -19.79 12.28 15.81
C ILE A 47 -21.23 12.44 16.32
N LEU A 48 -21.89 13.58 16.02
CA LEU A 48 -23.28 13.76 16.41
C LEU A 48 -24.25 12.81 15.68
N ILE A 49 -24.02 12.56 14.39
CA ILE A 49 -24.80 11.62 13.60
C ILE A 49 -24.67 10.19 14.18
N ASP A 50 -23.45 9.75 14.48
CA ASP A 50 -23.20 8.45 15.11
C ASP A 50 -23.87 8.34 16.48
N SER A 51 -23.87 9.44 17.25
CA SER A 51 -24.57 9.54 18.54
C SER A 51 -26.09 9.44 18.39
N ILE A 52 -26.67 10.02 17.32
CA ILE A 52 -28.11 9.85 17.02
C ILE A 52 -28.42 8.36 16.76
N HIS A 53 -27.60 7.68 15.96
CA HIS A 53 -27.82 6.27 15.64
C HIS A 53 -27.73 5.33 16.86
N SER A 54 -26.83 5.63 17.80
CA SER A 54 -26.60 4.83 19.00
C SER A 54 -27.59 5.13 20.12
N THR A 55 -27.92 6.42 20.33
CA THR A 55 -28.74 6.85 21.48
C THR A 55 -30.23 6.76 21.21
N TYR A 56 -30.67 6.95 19.94
CA TYR A 56 -32.06 7.02 19.55
C TYR A 56 -32.45 5.94 18.50
N PRO A 57 -32.28 4.64 18.80
CA PRO A 57 -32.48 3.56 17.81
C PRO A 57 -33.92 3.49 17.28
N ASN A 58 -34.91 3.96 18.04
CA ASN A 58 -36.35 3.93 17.69
C ASN A 58 -36.78 5.13 16.85
N GLU A 59 -35.99 6.20 16.75
CA GLU A 59 -36.32 7.41 15.99
C GLU A 59 -35.96 7.27 14.51
N VAL A 60 -36.68 6.39 13.79
CA VAL A 60 -36.38 5.95 12.42
C VAL A 60 -36.24 7.12 11.44
N GLN A 61 -37.15 8.10 11.48
CA GLN A 61 -37.09 9.24 10.56
C GLN A 61 -35.88 10.14 10.79
N VAL A 62 -35.56 10.45 12.06
CA VAL A 62 -34.41 11.26 12.41
C VAL A 62 -33.11 10.54 11.98
N ARG A 63 -33.03 9.23 12.23
CA ARG A 63 -31.90 8.40 11.80
C ARG A 63 -31.74 8.36 10.28
N LYS A 64 -32.83 8.32 9.52
CA LYS A 64 -32.80 8.41 8.06
C LYS A 64 -32.23 9.72 7.60
N SER A 65 -32.73 10.84 8.13
CA SER A 65 -32.20 12.20 7.82
C SER A 65 -30.75 12.36 8.26
N ALA A 66 -30.36 11.76 9.38
CA ALA A 66 -28.96 11.73 9.84
C ALA A 66 -28.06 10.96 8.86
N SER A 67 -28.53 9.82 8.31
CA SER A 67 -27.80 9.07 7.28
C SER A 67 -27.66 9.85 5.96
N GLU A 68 -28.72 10.57 5.56
CA GLU A 68 -28.67 11.46 4.38
C GLU A 68 -27.64 12.60 4.57
N LEU A 69 -27.61 13.18 5.77
CA LEU A 69 -26.59 14.18 6.12
C LEU A 69 -25.17 13.58 6.13
N MET A 70 -25.01 12.35 6.64
CA MET A 70 -23.72 11.63 6.58
C MET A 70 -23.27 11.47 5.13
N ASN A 71 -24.14 11.06 4.21
CA ASN A 71 -23.82 10.92 2.78
C ASN A 71 -23.32 12.27 2.19
N LYS A 72 -23.96 13.40 2.56
CA LYS A 72 -23.52 14.73 2.12
C LYS A 72 -22.14 15.12 2.67
N ILE A 73 -21.87 14.77 3.92
CA ILE A 73 -20.55 14.98 4.53
C ILE A 73 -19.48 14.14 3.82
N GLU A 74 -19.72 12.86 3.65
CA GLU A 74 -18.78 11.97 2.96
C GLU A 74 -18.53 12.39 1.52
N TYR A 75 -19.55 12.84 0.80
CA TYR A 75 -19.43 13.37 -0.56
C TYR A 75 -18.49 14.60 -0.59
N ARG A 76 -18.69 15.54 0.31
CA ARG A 76 -17.83 16.74 0.42
C ARG A 76 -16.37 16.39 0.76
N GLU A 77 -16.16 15.50 1.73
CA GLU A 77 -14.82 15.03 2.13
C GLU A 77 -14.11 14.32 0.99
N ASN A 78 -14.80 13.38 0.32
CA ASN A 78 -14.19 12.63 -0.78
C ASN A 78 -13.83 13.54 -1.97
N ASN A 79 -14.62 14.56 -2.29
CA ASN A 79 -14.27 15.55 -3.32
C ASN A 79 -13.04 16.37 -2.94
N ARG A 80 -12.89 16.78 -1.68
CA ARG A 80 -11.66 17.46 -1.20
C ARG A 80 -10.45 16.56 -1.26
N ASN A 81 -10.61 15.32 -0.82
CA ASN A 81 -9.54 14.33 -0.85
C ASN A 81 -9.11 14.07 -2.30
N LEU A 82 -10.05 13.97 -3.24
CA LEU A 82 -9.74 13.78 -4.66
C LEU A 82 -8.91 14.94 -5.21
N GLN A 83 -9.26 16.20 -4.93
CA GLN A 83 -8.48 17.36 -5.36
C GLN A 83 -7.05 17.33 -4.79
N TYR A 84 -6.91 16.94 -3.52
CA TYR A 84 -5.60 16.77 -2.91
C TYR A 84 -4.78 15.65 -3.57
N PHE A 85 -5.39 14.50 -3.81
CA PHE A 85 -4.73 13.38 -4.46
C PHE A 85 -4.34 13.69 -5.91
N ASP A 86 -5.18 14.39 -6.67
CA ASP A 86 -4.87 14.83 -8.03
C ASP A 86 -3.66 15.80 -8.03
N SER A 87 -3.56 16.68 -7.03
CA SER A 87 -2.39 17.56 -6.85
C SER A 87 -1.11 16.76 -6.57
N LEU A 88 -1.17 15.78 -5.67
CA LEU A 88 -0.04 14.89 -5.39
C LEU A 88 0.37 14.08 -6.61
N TYR A 89 -0.62 13.59 -7.38
CA TYR A 89 -0.38 12.79 -8.57
C TYR A 89 0.47 13.53 -9.61
N VAL A 90 0.21 14.81 -9.83
CA VAL A 90 0.97 15.62 -10.81
C VAL A 90 2.47 15.63 -10.44
N GLY A 91 2.81 15.92 -9.19
CA GLY A 91 4.21 15.97 -8.76
C GLY A 91 4.90 14.60 -8.78
N LEU A 92 4.19 13.57 -8.32
CA LEU A 92 4.72 12.21 -8.30
C LEU A 92 4.89 11.64 -9.72
N LYS A 93 3.96 11.97 -10.63
CA LYS A 93 4.02 11.57 -12.04
C LYS A 93 5.22 12.20 -12.75
N GLN A 94 5.54 13.47 -12.48
CA GLN A 94 6.75 14.12 -13.01
C GLN A 94 8.02 13.41 -12.52
N SER A 95 8.08 13.08 -11.25
CA SER A 95 9.20 12.31 -10.67
C SER A 95 9.32 10.94 -11.31
N TYR A 96 8.20 10.22 -11.47
CA TYR A 96 8.15 8.95 -12.16
C TYR A 96 8.65 9.05 -13.61
N ASP A 97 8.14 10.00 -14.40
CA ASP A 97 8.51 10.16 -15.81
C ASP A 97 10.00 10.49 -15.98
N SER A 98 10.58 11.21 -15.02
CA SER A 98 12.02 11.51 -15.00
C SER A 98 12.86 10.24 -14.89
N VAL A 99 12.50 9.33 -13.97
CA VAL A 99 13.27 8.11 -13.69
C VAL A 99 12.92 7.00 -14.68
N ALA A 100 11.66 6.90 -15.09
CA ALA A 100 11.15 5.86 -16.01
C ALA A 100 11.86 5.85 -17.37
N LYS A 101 12.50 6.97 -17.78
CA LYS A 101 13.32 7.04 -19.00
C LYS A 101 14.43 6.00 -19.03
N ASN A 102 14.93 5.57 -17.88
CA ASN A 102 15.98 4.57 -17.74
C ASN A 102 15.47 3.13 -17.77
N PHE A 103 14.14 2.94 -17.82
CA PHE A 103 13.51 1.63 -17.74
C PHE A 103 12.74 1.29 -19.02
N THR A 104 12.52 0.01 -19.23
CA THR A 104 11.66 -0.54 -20.28
C THR A 104 10.83 -1.68 -19.68
N ILE A 105 9.69 -1.96 -20.30
CA ILE A 105 8.90 -3.14 -19.95
C ILE A 105 9.61 -4.36 -20.56
N ALA A 106 9.86 -5.38 -19.72
CA ALA A 106 10.38 -6.65 -20.21
C ALA A 106 9.32 -7.31 -21.09
N ASP A 107 9.76 -7.87 -22.21
CA ASP A 107 8.91 -8.70 -23.05
C ASP A 107 8.69 -10.05 -22.34
N THR A 108 7.57 -10.17 -21.65
CA THR A 108 7.21 -11.38 -20.92
C THR A 108 6.14 -12.14 -21.72
N THR A 109 6.59 -12.93 -22.69
CA THR A 109 5.72 -13.77 -23.52
C THR A 109 4.82 -14.73 -22.70
N TYR A 110 5.15 -14.94 -21.43
CA TYR A 110 4.49 -15.93 -20.56
C TYR A 110 3.85 -15.35 -19.30
N SER A 111 3.88 -14.03 -19.09
CA SER A 111 3.28 -13.38 -17.90
C SER A 111 2.40 -12.21 -18.31
N SER A 112 1.17 -12.18 -17.79
CA SER A 112 0.27 -11.02 -17.92
C SER A 112 0.70 -9.81 -17.07
N LYS A 113 1.73 -9.95 -16.23
CA LYS A 113 2.23 -8.88 -15.36
C LYS A 113 3.27 -8.06 -16.09
N LYS A 114 3.12 -6.73 -16.02
CA LYS A 114 4.15 -5.80 -16.48
C LYS A 114 5.32 -5.81 -15.50
N VAL A 115 6.51 -6.06 -16.04
CA VAL A 115 7.77 -6.03 -15.30
C VAL A 115 8.67 -4.98 -15.94
N TYR A 116 9.21 -4.08 -15.12
CA TYR A 116 10.13 -3.05 -15.56
C TYR A 116 11.57 -3.49 -15.30
N VAL A 117 12.42 -3.30 -16.31
CA VAL A 117 13.85 -3.60 -16.25
C VAL A 117 14.66 -2.38 -16.67
N HIS A 118 15.82 -2.19 -16.06
CA HIS A 118 16.71 -1.09 -16.41
C HIS A 118 17.28 -1.28 -17.82
N LYS A 119 17.25 -0.24 -18.69
CA LYS A 119 17.65 -0.32 -20.11
C LYS A 119 19.08 -0.76 -20.33
N LYS A 120 20.02 -0.38 -19.48
CA LYS A 120 21.42 -0.80 -19.55
C LYS A 120 21.61 -2.31 -19.37
N ARG A 121 20.64 -2.97 -18.74
CA ARG A 121 20.58 -4.42 -18.66
C ARG A 121 20.19 -5.09 -19.98
N GLY A 122 19.31 -4.45 -20.79
CA GLY A 122 18.67 -5.10 -21.95
C GLY A 122 19.51 -5.19 -23.20
N LYS A 123 20.47 -4.27 -23.44
CA LYS A 123 21.20 -4.19 -24.71
C LYS A 123 22.58 -4.87 -24.70
N ASN A 124 23.25 -4.98 -23.54
CA ASN A 124 24.59 -5.54 -23.42
C ASN A 124 24.67 -6.63 -22.36
N TYR A 125 23.56 -7.32 -22.10
CA TYR A 125 23.51 -8.36 -21.10
C TYR A 125 24.11 -9.66 -21.66
N TYR A 126 25.41 -9.76 -21.52
CA TYR A 126 26.07 -11.06 -21.58
C TYR A 126 25.81 -11.75 -20.24
N PRO A 127 25.25 -12.96 -20.26
CA PRO A 127 25.05 -13.69 -19.03
C PRO A 127 26.39 -13.90 -18.33
N ARG A 128 26.51 -13.35 -17.15
CA ARG A 128 27.64 -13.51 -16.24
C ARG A 128 27.15 -13.61 -14.81
N THR A 129 28.00 -14.07 -13.91
CA THR A 129 27.67 -14.03 -12.47
C THR A 129 27.44 -12.60 -12.02
N ASN A 130 26.22 -12.27 -11.62
CA ASN A 130 25.82 -10.94 -11.11
C ASN A 130 24.49 -10.98 -10.36
N LEU A 131 24.12 -9.84 -9.78
CA LEU A 131 22.80 -9.56 -9.25
C LEU A 131 22.03 -8.66 -10.22
N VAL A 132 20.74 -8.92 -10.33
CA VAL A 132 19.85 -8.19 -11.21
C VAL A 132 18.58 -7.85 -10.44
N ALA A 133 17.97 -6.71 -10.72
CA ALA A 133 16.69 -6.33 -10.11
C ALA A 133 15.65 -6.00 -11.17
N GLU A 134 14.42 -6.36 -10.86
CA GLU A 134 13.21 -6.09 -11.65
C GLU A 134 12.15 -5.47 -10.76
N VAL A 135 11.27 -4.65 -11.37
CA VAL A 135 10.18 -3.97 -10.67
C VAL A 135 8.86 -4.41 -11.26
N GLU A 136 7.95 -4.93 -10.44
CA GLU A 136 6.58 -5.24 -10.85
C GLU A 136 5.74 -3.97 -11.00
N GLU A 137 4.58 -4.07 -11.63
CA GLU A 137 3.67 -2.93 -11.87
C GLU A 137 3.25 -2.21 -10.58
N ASN A 138 3.14 -2.93 -9.47
CA ASN A 138 2.81 -2.38 -8.15
C ASN A 138 4.00 -1.78 -7.40
N GLY A 139 5.21 -1.80 -8.00
CA GLY A 139 6.45 -1.33 -7.39
C GLY A 139 7.19 -2.36 -6.54
N ASP A 140 6.74 -3.61 -6.50
CA ASP A 140 7.47 -4.65 -5.78
C ASP A 140 8.76 -5.01 -6.52
N LEU A 141 9.83 -5.24 -5.74
CA LEU A 141 11.16 -5.57 -6.22
C LEU A 141 11.40 -7.08 -6.24
N ASN A 142 11.90 -7.57 -7.36
CA ASN A 142 12.47 -8.92 -7.48
C ASN A 142 13.99 -8.79 -7.62
N LEU A 143 14.73 -9.54 -6.81
CA LEU A 143 16.17 -9.73 -6.95
C LEU A 143 16.42 -11.04 -7.67
N ILE A 144 17.20 -11.04 -8.74
CA ILE A 144 17.61 -12.24 -9.47
C ILE A 144 19.13 -12.41 -9.28
N SER A 145 19.51 -13.53 -8.71
CA SER A 145 20.91 -13.95 -8.65
C SER A 145 21.20 -14.81 -9.86
N VAL A 146 22.14 -14.38 -10.70
CA VAL A 146 22.66 -15.12 -11.84
C VAL A 146 24.03 -15.64 -11.49
N TYR A 147 24.25 -16.92 -11.69
CA TYR A 147 25.56 -17.55 -11.53
C TYR A 147 25.90 -18.37 -12.77
N SER A 148 27.14 -18.26 -13.20
CA SER A 148 27.70 -19.09 -14.29
C SER A 148 29.03 -19.72 -13.84
N GLY A 149 29.16 -21.04 -14.01
CA GLY A 149 30.36 -21.75 -13.61
C GLY A 149 30.13 -23.24 -13.37
N LYS A 150 30.85 -23.82 -12.41
CA LYS A 150 30.59 -25.18 -11.95
C LYS A 150 29.32 -25.22 -11.10
N LYS A 151 28.54 -26.29 -11.16
CA LYS A 151 27.31 -26.44 -10.39
C LYS A 151 27.49 -26.05 -8.91
N LEU A 152 26.68 -25.11 -8.46
CA LEU A 152 26.67 -24.52 -7.12
C LEU A 152 25.41 -24.92 -6.36
N ALA A 153 24.28 -25.03 -7.06
CA ALA A 153 22.95 -25.26 -6.51
C ALA A 153 22.60 -24.23 -5.41
N HIS A 154 22.86 -22.95 -5.70
CA HIS A 154 22.66 -21.91 -4.70
C HIS A 154 21.16 -21.63 -4.45
N ASP A 155 20.82 -21.34 -3.20
CA ASP A 155 19.45 -21.10 -2.72
C ASP A 155 19.31 -19.75 -2.03
N SER A 156 20.41 -19.07 -1.73
CA SER A 156 20.42 -17.81 -1.00
C SER A 156 21.65 -16.94 -1.34
N VAL A 157 21.49 -15.65 -1.08
CA VAL A 157 22.47 -14.60 -1.35
C VAL A 157 22.71 -13.79 -0.08
N LYS A 158 23.96 -13.50 0.23
CA LYS A 158 24.38 -12.52 1.25
C LYS A 158 25.20 -11.43 0.59
N VAL A 159 24.87 -10.17 0.86
CA VAL A 159 25.68 -9.02 0.48
C VAL A 159 26.24 -8.39 1.75
N SER A 160 27.54 -8.12 1.76
CA SER A 160 28.22 -7.62 2.96
C SER A 160 29.23 -6.53 2.65
N PHE A 161 29.42 -5.67 3.65
CA PHE A 161 30.45 -4.62 3.71
C PHE A 161 30.93 -4.52 5.16
N SER A 162 32.23 -4.74 5.41
CA SER A 162 32.76 -4.89 6.77
C SER A 162 31.94 -5.93 7.56
N ASP A 163 31.51 -5.61 8.76
CA ASP A 163 30.70 -6.48 9.62
C ASP A 163 29.20 -6.41 9.34
N LEU A 164 28.77 -5.49 8.46
CA LEU A 164 27.37 -5.30 8.09
C LEU A 164 26.98 -6.20 6.90
N TYR A 165 25.77 -6.72 6.93
CA TYR A 165 25.26 -7.53 5.84
C TYR A 165 23.74 -7.53 5.74
N ALA A 166 23.24 -7.90 4.56
CA ALA A 166 21.88 -8.32 4.32
C ALA A 166 21.87 -9.68 3.62
N SER A 167 20.89 -10.52 3.89
CA SER A 167 20.77 -11.84 3.29
C SER A 167 19.33 -12.09 2.84
N THR A 168 19.18 -12.74 1.68
CA THR A 168 17.88 -13.21 1.21
C THR A 168 17.37 -14.34 2.11
N LEU A 169 16.07 -14.60 2.06
CA LEU A 169 15.52 -15.85 2.51
C LEU A 169 15.78 -16.93 1.45
N LYS A 170 15.83 -18.19 1.87
CA LYS A 170 16.11 -19.31 0.96
C LYS A 170 15.01 -19.51 -0.08
N VAL A 171 15.43 -19.84 -1.31
CA VAL A 171 14.60 -20.32 -2.41
C VAL A 171 15.10 -21.70 -2.81
N PRO A 172 14.47 -22.79 -2.35
CA PRO A 172 14.94 -24.15 -2.60
C PRO A 172 15.11 -24.45 -4.10
N THR A 173 16.04 -25.33 -4.43
CA THR A 173 16.27 -25.77 -5.83
C THR A 173 15.08 -26.49 -6.46
N SER A 174 14.12 -26.97 -5.66
CA SER A 174 12.84 -27.52 -6.12
C SER A 174 11.80 -26.47 -6.47
N SER A 175 12.08 -25.17 -6.20
CA SER A 175 11.16 -24.07 -6.49
C SER A 175 11.22 -23.70 -7.98
N ALA A 176 10.07 -23.33 -8.55
CA ALA A 176 10.00 -22.73 -9.89
C ALA A 176 10.78 -21.41 -10.03
N TYR A 177 11.14 -20.77 -8.90
CA TYR A 177 11.96 -19.55 -8.84
C TYR A 177 13.47 -19.85 -8.73
N ASN A 178 13.87 -21.11 -8.75
CA ASN A 178 15.27 -21.54 -8.76
C ASN A 178 15.49 -22.46 -9.96
N TYR A 179 16.03 -21.88 -11.01
CA TYR A 179 16.18 -22.55 -12.31
C TYR A 179 17.65 -22.70 -12.68
N SER A 180 18.03 -23.88 -13.15
CA SER A 180 19.39 -24.13 -13.63
C SER A 180 19.39 -24.94 -14.93
N PHE A 181 20.39 -24.70 -15.78
CA PHE A 181 20.64 -25.45 -17.01
C PHE A 181 22.12 -25.45 -17.34
N THR A 182 22.52 -26.33 -18.23
CA THR A 182 23.89 -26.38 -18.73
C THR A 182 23.91 -26.02 -20.22
N ASP A 183 24.77 -25.09 -20.60
CA ASP A 183 24.99 -24.68 -21.97
C ASP A 183 26.49 -24.62 -22.24
N LEU A 184 26.94 -25.25 -23.35
CA LEU A 184 28.35 -25.35 -23.76
C LEU A 184 29.30 -25.76 -22.61
N GLY A 185 28.85 -26.65 -21.73
CA GLY A 185 29.62 -27.16 -20.60
C GLY A 185 29.69 -26.22 -19.40
N VAL A 186 29.04 -25.08 -19.45
CA VAL A 186 28.90 -24.12 -18.33
C VAL A 186 27.53 -24.31 -17.69
N ASN A 187 27.49 -24.46 -16.38
CA ASN A 187 26.23 -24.46 -15.61
C ASN A 187 25.78 -23.03 -15.33
N TRP A 188 24.51 -22.77 -15.58
CA TRP A 188 23.84 -21.51 -15.32
C TRP A 188 22.80 -21.73 -14.24
N GLU A 189 22.74 -20.83 -13.26
CA GLU A 189 21.77 -20.84 -12.18
C GLU A 189 21.12 -19.46 -12.07
N TYR A 190 19.78 -19.43 -12.03
CA TYR A 190 18.95 -18.25 -11.90
C TYR A 190 18.05 -18.44 -10.70
N VAL A 191 18.25 -17.65 -9.66
CA VAL A 191 17.43 -17.69 -8.44
C VAL A 191 16.73 -16.37 -8.26
N THR A 192 15.39 -16.39 -8.32
CA THR A 192 14.56 -15.19 -8.17
C THR A 192 14.02 -15.10 -6.75
N PHE A 193 14.37 -14.02 -6.10
CA PHE A 193 13.89 -13.63 -4.76
C PHE A 193 12.87 -12.50 -4.94
N ASN A 194 11.59 -12.79 -4.75
CA ASN A 194 10.53 -11.77 -4.80
C ASN A 194 10.67 -10.75 -3.65
N GLN A 195 9.78 -9.74 -3.62
CA GLN A 195 9.78 -8.66 -2.62
C GLN A 195 10.00 -9.15 -1.18
N THR A 196 9.37 -10.23 -0.78
CA THR A 196 9.53 -10.81 0.57
C THR A 196 10.85 -11.57 0.72
N LYS A 197 11.19 -12.38 -0.28
CA LYS A 197 12.37 -13.25 -0.23
C LYS A 197 13.69 -12.51 -0.38
N GLN A 198 13.71 -11.36 -1.10
CA GLN A 198 14.91 -10.52 -1.21
C GLN A 198 15.31 -9.88 0.13
N ASN A 199 14.39 -9.77 1.10
CA ASN A 199 14.64 -9.42 2.49
C ASN A 199 15.55 -8.19 2.65
N ASN A 200 15.23 -7.11 1.92
CA ASN A 200 15.94 -5.83 1.89
C ASN A 200 17.42 -5.87 1.40
N VAL A 201 17.83 -6.92 0.72
CA VAL A 201 19.18 -6.99 0.13
C VAL A 201 19.41 -5.85 -0.87
N LEU A 202 18.41 -5.54 -1.70
CA LEU A 202 18.48 -4.43 -2.65
C LEU A 202 18.57 -3.06 -1.96
N GLY A 203 17.82 -2.86 -0.87
CA GLY A 203 17.94 -1.65 -0.04
C GLY A 203 19.33 -1.50 0.61
N PHE A 204 19.92 -2.60 1.07
CA PHE A 204 21.27 -2.62 1.59
C PHE A 204 22.30 -2.22 0.52
N ILE A 205 22.20 -2.76 -0.70
CA ILE A 205 23.07 -2.39 -1.82
C ILE A 205 22.95 -0.89 -2.14
N ALA A 206 21.72 -0.37 -2.21
CA ALA A 206 21.48 1.04 -2.50
C ALA A 206 22.06 1.96 -1.41
N LEU A 207 21.93 1.58 -0.13
CA LEU A 207 22.45 2.34 1.01
C LEU A 207 23.98 2.39 1.02
N TYR A 208 24.65 1.30 0.64
CA TYR A 208 26.11 1.16 0.68
C TYR A 208 26.73 1.11 -0.72
N GLN A 209 26.10 1.73 -1.73
CA GLN A 209 26.56 1.68 -3.13
C GLN A 209 28.00 2.18 -3.34
N ASP A 210 28.47 3.11 -2.50
CA ASP A 210 29.82 3.67 -2.58
C ASP A 210 30.90 2.78 -1.92
N LYS A 211 30.48 1.69 -1.26
CA LYS A 211 31.37 0.77 -0.56
C LYS A 211 31.76 -0.41 -1.46
N LEU A 212 32.82 -1.11 -1.08
CA LEU A 212 33.18 -2.39 -1.71
C LEU A 212 32.25 -3.49 -1.15
N LEU A 213 31.26 -3.87 -1.94
CA LEU A 213 30.29 -4.88 -1.55
C LEU A 213 30.74 -6.27 -2.01
N THR A 214 30.76 -7.22 -1.08
CA THR A 214 30.98 -8.65 -1.36
C THR A 214 29.64 -9.36 -1.45
N VAL A 215 29.42 -10.06 -2.55
CA VAL A 215 28.30 -10.97 -2.75
C VAL A 215 28.75 -12.39 -2.45
N SER A 216 28.02 -13.11 -1.62
CA SER A 216 28.24 -14.53 -1.33
C SER A 216 27.00 -15.30 -1.70
N LEU A 217 27.14 -16.26 -2.61
CA LEU A 217 26.11 -17.21 -3.01
C LEU A 217 26.28 -18.49 -2.17
N TYR A 218 25.21 -18.97 -1.55
CA TYR A 218 25.22 -20.16 -0.71
C TYR A 218 24.35 -21.24 -1.32
N GLY A 219 24.86 -22.46 -1.34
CA GLY A 219 24.20 -23.66 -1.86
C GLY A 219 24.94 -24.92 -1.41
N GLU A 220 24.98 -25.96 -2.26
CA GLU A 220 25.82 -27.12 -2.02
C GLU A 220 27.31 -26.74 -1.94
N LYS A 221 27.68 -25.71 -2.71
CA LYS A 221 28.96 -25.02 -2.66
C LYS A 221 28.73 -23.53 -2.53
N ASN A 222 29.78 -22.81 -2.11
CA ASN A 222 29.71 -21.36 -1.95
C ASN A 222 30.56 -20.66 -3.03
N HIS A 223 30.09 -19.50 -3.49
CA HIS A 223 30.82 -18.64 -4.39
C HIS A 223 30.81 -17.21 -3.88
N LYS A 224 31.93 -16.48 -4.04
CA LYS A 224 32.03 -15.07 -3.64
C LYS A 224 32.60 -14.24 -4.78
N TYR A 225 32.07 -13.02 -4.92
CA TYR A 225 32.60 -12.03 -5.86
C TYR A 225 32.32 -10.61 -5.35
N PHE A 226 32.98 -9.62 -5.92
CA PHE A 226 32.71 -8.21 -5.66
C PHE A 226 31.67 -7.68 -6.63
N LEU A 227 30.69 -6.94 -6.10
CA LEU A 227 29.67 -6.29 -6.92
C LEU A 227 30.29 -5.09 -7.64
N GLU A 228 30.22 -5.10 -8.97
CA GLU A 228 30.80 -4.05 -9.81
C GLU A 228 30.12 -2.69 -9.61
N LYS A 229 30.85 -1.61 -9.84
CA LYS A 229 30.35 -0.23 -9.66
C LYS A 229 29.10 0.05 -10.51
N GLU A 230 29.09 -0.40 -11.76
CA GLU A 230 27.96 -0.20 -12.66
C GLU A 230 26.74 -1.02 -12.23
N ASP A 231 26.92 -2.27 -11.78
CA ASP A 231 25.83 -3.09 -11.24
C ASP A 231 25.21 -2.43 -10.00
N LYS A 232 26.04 -1.94 -9.07
CA LYS A 232 25.55 -1.20 -7.88
C LYS A 232 24.70 0.00 -8.28
N LYS A 233 25.16 0.78 -9.26
CA LYS A 233 24.43 1.94 -9.77
C LYS A 233 23.08 1.53 -10.35
N ILE A 234 23.04 0.53 -11.23
CA ILE A 234 21.80 0.02 -11.84
C ILE A 234 20.83 -0.49 -10.78
N LEU A 235 21.30 -1.27 -9.80
CA LEU A 235 20.49 -1.77 -8.71
C LEU A 235 19.94 -0.63 -7.84
N THR A 236 20.72 0.38 -7.55
CA THR A 236 20.29 1.56 -6.78
C THR A 236 19.23 2.37 -7.54
N GLU A 237 19.43 2.64 -8.82
CA GLU A 237 18.43 3.31 -9.67
C GLU A 237 17.14 2.49 -9.75
N THR A 238 17.25 1.15 -9.76
CA THR A 238 16.08 0.26 -9.76
C THR A 238 15.31 0.33 -8.44
N VAL A 239 15.99 0.41 -7.29
CA VAL A 239 15.34 0.63 -5.98
C VAL A 239 14.63 1.98 -5.94
N GLN A 240 15.26 3.05 -6.44
CA GLN A 240 14.65 4.38 -6.50
C GLN A 240 13.40 4.39 -7.38
N PHE A 241 13.48 3.77 -8.56
CA PHE A 241 12.33 3.62 -9.45
C PHE A 241 11.19 2.83 -8.81
N ALA A 242 11.51 1.71 -8.14
CA ALA A 242 10.52 0.88 -7.46
C ALA A 242 9.76 1.65 -6.36
N ASN A 243 10.46 2.48 -5.57
CA ASN A 243 9.84 3.30 -4.54
C ASN A 243 8.85 4.30 -5.14
N ILE A 244 9.26 5.05 -6.17
CA ILE A 244 8.39 6.00 -6.86
C ILE A 244 7.19 5.28 -7.52
N ARG A 245 7.43 4.12 -8.16
CA ARG A 245 6.36 3.33 -8.78
C ARG A 245 5.35 2.83 -7.75
N LYS A 246 5.81 2.40 -6.59
CA LYS A 246 4.95 1.93 -5.49
C LYS A 246 4.06 3.03 -4.95
N GLU A 247 4.62 4.22 -4.73
CA GLU A 247 3.86 5.40 -4.31
C GLU A 247 2.82 5.79 -5.36
N LEU A 248 3.23 5.85 -6.63
CA LEU A 248 2.34 6.18 -7.74
C LEU A 248 1.20 5.17 -7.90
N TYR A 249 1.52 3.87 -7.86
CA TYR A 249 0.52 2.79 -7.92
C TYR A 249 -0.50 2.87 -6.78
N THR A 250 -0.02 3.15 -5.57
CA THR A 250 -0.88 3.29 -4.39
C THR A 250 -1.80 4.51 -4.53
N LEU A 251 -1.26 5.62 -5.01
CA LEU A 251 -2.03 6.86 -5.23
C LEU A 251 -3.07 6.67 -6.36
N GLU A 252 -2.70 6.04 -7.49
CA GLU A 252 -3.61 5.70 -8.58
C GLU A 252 -4.80 4.86 -8.09
N LYS A 253 -4.52 3.86 -7.25
CA LYS A 253 -5.53 3.01 -6.63
C LYS A 253 -6.44 3.78 -5.68
N THR A 254 -5.86 4.68 -4.86
CA THR A 254 -6.61 5.53 -3.93
C THR A 254 -7.53 6.49 -4.69
N ILE A 255 -7.04 7.16 -5.73
CA ILE A 255 -7.83 8.04 -6.60
C ILE A 255 -9.01 7.26 -7.22
N LYS A 256 -8.75 6.08 -7.77
CA LYS A 256 -9.81 5.24 -8.35
C LYS A 256 -10.89 4.88 -7.32
N THR A 257 -10.47 4.46 -6.13
CA THR A 257 -11.41 4.10 -5.04
C THR A 257 -12.23 5.31 -4.59
N THR A 258 -11.60 6.49 -4.46
CA THR A 258 -12.27 7.73 -4.09
C THR A 258 -13.30 8.16 -5.16
N LYS A 259 -12.94 8.08 -6.45
CA LYS A 259 -13.88 8.35 -7.56
C LYS A 259 -15.09 7.44 -7.55
N ASN A 260 -14.89 6.13 -7.33
CA ASN A 260 -15.99 5.18 -7.23
C ASN A 260 -16.90 5.48 -6.01
N LYS A 261 -16.32 5.91 -4.89
CA LYS A 261 -17.09 6.30 -3.69
C LYS A 261 -17.92 7.56 -3.96
N ILE A 262 -17.35 8.56 -4.63
CA ILE A 262 -18.05 9.79 -5.02
C ILE A 262 -19.26 9.45 -5.90
N GLN A 263 -19.05 8.65 -6.95
CA GLN A 263 -20.12 8.23 -7.84
C GLN A 263 -21.26 7.53 -7.08
N TRP A 264 -20.93 6.59 -6.20
CA TRP A 264 -21.92 5.90 -5.38
C TRP A 264 -22.71 6.86 -4.47
N LEU A 265 -22.04 7.87 -3.90
CA LEU A 265 -22.68 8.90 -3.06
C LEU A 265 -23.58 9.80 -3.89
N GLU A 266 -23.21 10.16 -5.13
CA GLU A 266 -24.06 10.93 -6.05
C GLU A 266 -25.36 10.20 -6.37
N GLU A 267 -25.30 8.89 -6.62
CA GLU A 267 -26.50 8.04 -6.83
C GLU A 267 -27.41 7.96 -5.59
N LYS A 268 -26.85 8.15 -4.39
CA LYS A 268 -27.61 8.15 -3.12
C LYS A 268 -28.22 9.51 -2.79
N LEU A 269 -27.68 10.60 -3.32
CA LEU A 269 -28.12 11.98 -3.06
C LEU A 269 -29.13 12.50 -4.08
N ASN A 270 -29.23 11.83 -5.27
CA ASN A 270 -30.25 12.04 -6.30
C ASN A 270 -31.47 11.16 -6.06
#